data_a069131f7b2ba436391511c8b29a1ad7
#
_entry.id   a069131f7b2ba436391511c8b29a1ad7
#
_cell.length_a   1.000
_cell.length_b   1.000
_cell.length_c   1.000
_cell.angle_alpha   90.00
_cell.angle_beta   90.00
_cell.angle_gamma   90.00
#
_symmetry.space_group_name_H-M   'P 1'
#
loop_
_entity.id
_entity.type
_entity.pdbx_description
1 polymer ?
#
loop_
_entity_poly.entity_id
_entity_poly.type
_entity_poly.pdbx_seq_one_letter_code
_entity_poly.pdbx_strand_id
1 'polypeptide(L)'
;MIAENAYFITGTAYAGKSTMVKLLAEKHNGIACRENYHEELMDDRLDPEAFPCLCYTRDLQDWHHFIRRTPDEYVTWLKNVKKECETVELRILEELLEKPEARGKKIFVDTNICVETLHRISDAGHVLVMLSDPEISIRRFFDRPDPEKQFLYRLMLEEPDPQAALDNYREILTRVCSKESYDELLRSGFRVIFRDEGRTQEETVLLAEEIFGLD
;
A
#
# COMPACT_ATOMS: atom_id res chain seq x y z
N MET A 1 15.88 9.32 11.17
CA MET A 1 15.23 8.76 12.37
C MET A 1 15.20 7.26 12.20
N ILE A 2 15.51 6.50 13.23
CA ILE A 2 15.30 5.05 13.27
C ILE A 2 14.03 4.82 14.08
N ALA A 3 13.03 4.25 13.46
CA ALA A 3 11.73 4.00 14.09
C ALA A 3 11.75 2.63 14.79
N GLU A 4 12.41 2.55 15.95
CA GLU A 4 12.63 1.29 16.70
C GLU A 4 11.34 0.53 17.06
N ASN A 5 10.20 1.23 17.12
CA ASN A 5 8.90 0.62 17.45
C ASN A 5 8.01 0.42 16.22
N ALA A 6 8.47 0.78 15.01
CA ALA A 6 7.69 0.64 13.81
C ALA A 6 8.10 -0.61 13.02
N TYR A 7 7.10 -1.36 12.58
CA TYR A 7 7.21 -2.57 11.79
C TYR A 7 6.52 -2.35 10.45
N PHE A 8 7.28 -2.38 9.38
CA PHE A 8 6.82 -2.03 8.05
C PHE A 8 6.46 -3.27 7.25
N ILE A 9 5.30 -3.25 6.63
CA ILE A 9 4.87 -4.26 5.68
C ILE A 9 4.68 -3.60 4.33
N THR A 10 5.54 -3.93 3.37
CA THR A 10 5.44 -3.50 1.98
C THR A 10 5.20 -4.70 1.07
N GLY A 11 4.98 -4.48 -0.22
CA GLY A 11 4.81 -5.58 -1.16
C GLY A 11 3.76 -5.32 -2.23
N THR A 12 3.39 -6.39 -2.94
CA THR A 12 2.46 -6.31 -4.07
C THR A 12 1.01 -6.12 -3.64
N ALA A 13 0.18 -5.66 -4.57
CA ALA A 13 -1.27 -5.68 -4.38
C ALA A 13 -1.76 -7.12 -4.14
N TYR A 14 -2.87 -7.26 -3.42
CA TYR A 14 -3.48 -8.57 -3.12
C TYR A 14 -2.64 -9.52 -2.23
N ALA A 15 -1.50 -9.09 -1.71
CA ALA A 15 -0.64 -9.91 -0.85
C ALA A 15 -1.17 -10.08 0.59
N GLY A 16 -2.13 -9.25 1.03
CA GLY A 16 -2.74 -9.34 2.36
C GLY A 16 -2.12 -8.42 3.41
N LYS A 17 -1.33 -7.41 3.00
CA LYS A 17 -0.63 -6.48 3.88
C LYS A 17 -1.52 -5.81 4.93
N SER A 18 -2.60 -5.15 4.49
CA SER A 18 -3.51 -4.42 5.41
C SER A 18 -4.20 -5.34 6.41
N THR A 19 -4.50 -6.58 6.02
CA THR A 19 -5.00 -7.61 6.93
C THR A 19 -3.95 -7.96 7.98
N MET A 20 -2.69 -8.13 7.56
CA MET A 20 -1.59 -8.46 8.45
C MET A 20 -1.31 -7.35 9.44
N VAL A 21 -1.24 -6.09 8.98
CA VAL A 21 -1.10 -4.92 9.86
C VAL A 21 -2.20 -4.88 10.93
N LYS A 22 -3.45 -5.10 10.54
CA LYS A 22 -4.58 -5.15 11.47
C LYS A 22 -4.40 -6.25 12.52
N LEU A 23 -4.15 -7.49 12.09
CA LEU A 23 -4.06 -8.64 12.98
C LEU A 23 -2.89 -8.54 13.96
N LEU A 24 -1.72 -8.09 13.49
CA LEU A 24 -0.56 -7.86 14.36
C LEU A 24 -0.82 -6.75 15.37
N ALA A 25 -1.44 -5.65 14.96
CA ALA A 25 -1.77 -4.56 15.87
C ALA A 25 -2.79 -5.01 16.95
N GLU A 26 -3.82 -5.76 16.58
CA GLU A 26 -4.78 -6.33 17.52
C GLU A 26 -4.11 -7.28 18.50
N LYS A 27 -3.26 -8.20 18.02
CA LYS A 27 -2.59 -9.21 18.86
C LYS A 27 -1.60 -8.61 19.84
N HIS A 28 -0.85 -7.57 19.44
CA HIS A 28 0.19 -6.93 20.24
C HIS A 28 -0.27 -5.64 20.95
N ASN A 29 -1.56 -5.33 20.96
CA ASN A 29 -2.11 -4.08 21.50
C ASN A 29 -1.34 -2.85 20.94
N GLY A 30 -1.01 -2.91 19.64
CA GLY A 30 -0.25 -1.91 18.90
C GLY A 30 -1.14 -0.93 18.16
N ILE A 31 -0.51 -0.14 17.31
CA ILE A 31 -1.16 0.83 16.43
C ILE A 31 -1.09 0.30 15.00
N ALA A 32 -2.22 0.34 14.29
CA ALA A 32 -2.32 -0.06 12.88
C ALA A 32 -2.36 1.17 11.98
N CYS A 33 -1.34 1.36 11.14
CA CYS A 33 -1.35 2.28 10.00
C CYS A 33 -1.67 1.45 8.75
N ARG A 34 -2.97 1.41 8.37
CA ARG A 34 -3.44 0.58 7.25
C ARG A 34 -3.17 1.23 5.90
N GLU A 35 -3.46 0.51 4.82
CA GLU A 35 -3.33 1.03 3.46
C GLU A 35 -3.94 2.44 3.36
N ASN A 36 -3.21 3.36 2.75
CA ASN A 36 -3.61 4.75 2.56
C ASN A 36 -3.85 5.53 3.88
N TYR A 37 -3.21 5.17 5.00
CA TYR A 37 -3.36 5.90 6.26
C TYR A 37 -2.99 7.40 6.15
N HIS A 38 -2.26 7.79 5.12
CA HIS A 38 -1.99 9.17 4.79
C HIS A 38 -3.26 9.94 4.38
N GLU A 39 -4.30 9.27 3.87
CA GLU A 39 -5.58 9.90 3.52
C GLU A 39 -6.32 10.44 4.75
N GLU A 40 -6.18 9.78 5.90
CA GLU A 40 -6.79 10.25 7.16
C GLU A 40 -6.26 11.63 7.59
N LEU A 41 -5.09 12.03 7.10
CA LEU A 41 -4.45 13.30 7.40
C LEU A 41 -4.45 14.28 6.22
N MET A 42 -5.05 13.88 5.09
CA MET A 42 -5.06 14.69 3.86
C MET A 42 -6.00 15.87 3.92
N ASP A 43 -7.02 15.89 4.74
CA ASP A 43 -8.08 16.89 4.74
C ASP A 43 -7.56 18.30 4.33
N ASP A 44 -7.41 19.22 5.22
CA ASP A 44 -6.91 20.56 4.91
C ASP A 44 -5.39 20.73 5.12
N ARG A 45 -4.68 19.64 5.40
CA ARG A 45 -3.26 19.69 5.81
C ARG A 45 -2.27 19.62 4.65
N LEU A 46 -2.70 19.10 3.48
CA LEU A 46 -1.84 18.99 2.31
C LEU A 46 -2.12 20.12 1.32
N ASP A 47 -1.06 20.83 1.01
CA ASP A 47 -1.07 21.90 0.00
C ASP A 47 -1.05 21.27 -1.41
N PRO A 48 -2.04 21.56 -2.28
CA PRO A 48 -2.08 21.07 -3.65
C PRO A 48 -0.88 21.51 -4.51
N GLU A 49 -0.21 22.62 -4.19
CA GLU A 49 0.98 23.05 -4.89
C GLU A 49 2.19 22.18 -4.54
N ALA A 50 2.28 21.70 -3.28
CA ALA A 50 3.35 20.83 -2.82
C ALA A 50 3.10 19.34 -3.11
N PHE A 51 1.83 18.90 -3.10
CA PHE A 51 1.41 17.50 -3.27
C PHE A 51 0.32 17.36 -4.35
N PRO A 52 0.61 17.77 -5.61
CA PRO A 52 -0.40 17.84 -6.65
C PRO A 52 -1.00 16.47 -7.03
N CYS A 53 -0.22 15.39 -6.93
CA CYS A 53 -0.67 14.07 -7.32
C CYS A 53 -1.57 13.41 -6.27
N LEU A 54 -1.28 13.59 -4.99
CA LEU A 54 -2.13 13.15 -3.88
C LEU A 54 -3.43 13.96 -3.84
N CYS A 55 -3.32 15.28 -3.90
CA CYS A 55 -4.48 16.16 -3.87
C CYS A 55 -5.37 16.02 -5.12
N TYR A 56 -4.83 15.49 -6.22
CA TYR A 56 -5.61 15.25 -7.44
C TYR A 56 -6.84 14.37 -7.17
N THR A 57 -6.68 13.21 -6.53
CA THR A 57 -7.80 12.30 -6.25
C THR A 57 -8.76 12.85 -5.21
N ARG A 58 -8.24 13.59 -4.22
CA ARG A 58 -9.06 14.29 -3.22
C ARG A 58 -9.97 15.34 -3.85
N ASP A 59 -9.43 16.13 -4.78
CA ASP A 59 -10.10 17.31 -5.35
C ASP A 59 -10.84 16.99 -6.65
N LEU A 60 -10.80 15.74 -7.13
CA LEU A 60 -11.37 15.31 -8.40
C LEU A 60 -12.91 15.38 -8.38
N GLN A 61 -13.49 16.18 -9.28
CA GLN A 61 -14.94 16.34 -9.41
C GLN A 61 -15.56 15.28 -10.32
N ASP A 62 -14.83 14.83 -11.35
CA ASP A 62 -15.28 13.82 -12.32
C ASP A 62 -14.30 12.66 -12.40
N TRP A 63 -14.67 11.55 -11.76
CA TRP A 63 -13.88 10.34 -11.72
C TRP A 63 -13.79 9.60 -13.05
N HIS A 64 -14.63 9.91 -14.04
CA HIS A 64 -14.47 9.37 -15.39
C HIS A 64 -13.15 9.82 -16.02
N HIS A 65 -12.66 11.02 -15.72
CA HIS A 65 -11.32 11.45 -16.14
C HIS A 65 -10.22 10.54 -15.60
N PHE A 66 -10.39 10.02 -14.37
CA PHE A 66 -9.42 9.13 -13.76
C PHE A 66 -9.34 7.78 -14.48
N ILE A 67 -10.50 7.16 -14.74
CA ILE A 67 -10.56 5.82 -15.37
C ILE A 67 -10.27 5.84 -16.87
N ARG A 68 -10.38 7.00 -17.53
CA ARG A 68 -10.06 7.18 -18.96
C ARG A 68 -8.59 7.46 -19.23
N ARG A 69 -7.74 7.54 -18.20
CA ARG A 69 -6.29 7.70 -18.39
C ARG A 69 -5.75 6.55 -19.22
N THR A 70 -4.81 6.87 -20.11
CA THR A 70 -4.00 5.85 -20.76
C THR A 70 -3.10 5.14 -19.74
N PRO A 71 -2.63 3.92 -20.02
CA PRO A 71 -1.69 3.23 -19.15
C PRO A 71 -0.42 4.03 -18.82
N ASP A 72 0.12 4.78 -19.78
CA ASP A 72 1.31 5.62 -19.57
C ASP A 72 1.04 6.80 -18.64
N GLU A 73 -0.11 7.48 -18.79
CA GLU A 73 -0.52 8.57 -17.91
C GLU A 73 -0.75 8.07 -16.49
N TYR A 74 -1.40 6.91 -16.34
CA TYR A 74 -1.64 6.32 -15.02
C TYR A 74 -0.34 5.92 -14.31
N VAL A 75 0.56 5.22 -15.01
CA VAL A 75 1.86 4.80 -14.43
C VAL A 75 2.71 6.02 -14.03
N THR A 76 2.70 7.06 -14.87
CA THR A 76 3.41 8.30 -14.55
C THR A 76 2.84 8.99 -13.32
N TRP A 77 1.52 9.10 -13.24
CA TRP A 77 0.83 9.65 -12.08
C TRP A 77 1.12 8.82 -10.81
N LEU A 78 0.99 7.50 -10.87
CA LEU A 78 1.22 6.61 -9.74
C LEU A 78 2.66 6.69 -9.22
N LYS A 79 3.65 6.83 -10.12
CA LYS A 79 5.05 7.03 -9.73
C LYS A 79 5.25 8.32 -8.92
N ASN A 80 4.55 9.38 -9.28
CA ASN A 80 4.62 10.66 -8.57
C ASN A 80 3.83 10.58 -7.24
N VAL A 81 2.64 9.99 -7.25
CA VAL A 81 1.87 9.72 -6.02
C VAL A 81 2.73 8.97 -5.00
N LYS A 82 3.42 7.90 -5.40
CA LYS A 82 4.28 7.12 -4.47
C LYS A 82 5.35 7.98 -3.81
N LYS A 83 5.96 8.93 -4.53
CA LYS A 83 6.96 9.84 -3.95
C LYS A 83 6.34 10.83 -2.97
N GLU A 84 5.17 11.36 -3.30
CA GLU A 84 4.43 12.26 -2.42
C GLU A 84 3.94 11.50 -1.17
N CYS A 85 3.39 10.28 -1.35
CA CYS A 85 3.01 9.39 -0.25
C CYS A 85 4.18 9.13 0.70
N GLU A 86 5.35 8.77 0.17
CA GLU A 86 6.54 8.54 1.00
C GLU A 86 6.84 9.74 1.90
N THR A 87 6.81 10.94 1.34
CA THR A 87 7.07 12.18 2.10
C THR A 87 6.03 12.38 3.21
N VAL A 88 4.76 12.15 2.90
CA VAL A 88 3.66 12.32 3.85
C VAL A 88 3.67 11.23 4.90
N GLU A 89 3.88 9.97 4.51
CA GLU A 89 3.95 8.84 5.44
C GLU A 89 5.08 9.00 6.46
N LEU A 90 6.26 9.44 6.03
CA LEU A 90 7.37 9.74 6.94
C LEU A 90 7.02 10.81 7.98
N ARG A 91 6.38 11.89 7.53
CA ARG A 91 5.92 12.96 8.42
C ARG A 91 4.87 12.46 9.43
N ILE A 92 3.91 11.65 8.98
CA ILE A 92 2.89 11.05 9.86
C ILE A 92 3.55 10.16 10.92
N LEU A 93 4.51 9.33 10.51
CA LEU A 93 5.22 8.46 11.44
C LEU A 93 6.00 9.27 12.48
N GLU A 94 6.66 10.37 12.09
CA GLU A 94 7.31 11.29 13.01
C GLU A 94 6.33 11.86 14.04
N GLU A 95 5.21 12.42 13.56
CA GLU A 95 4.16 12.96 14.42
C GLU A 95 3.55 11.88 15.34
N LEU A 96 3.38 10.65 14.83
CA LEU A 96 2.81 9.55 15.61
C LEU A 96 3.75 9.08 16.72
N LEU A 97 5.05 8.96 16.43
CA LEU A 97 6.05 8.55 17.41
C LEU A 97 6.20 9.54 18.58
N GLU A 98 5.88 10.82 18.37
CA GLU A 98 5.90 11.85 19.41
C GLU A 98 4.65 11.81 20.31
N LYS A 99 3.57 11.18 19.87
CA LYS A 99 2.31 11.14 20.61
C LYS A 99 2.39 10.29 21.87
N PRO A 100 1.84 10.74 23.00
CA PRO A 100 1.83 9.98 24.26
C PRO A 100 1.21 8.57 24.13
N GLU A 101 0.15 8.42 23.30
CA GLU A 101 -0.55 7.17 23.08
C GLU A 101 0.27 6.13 22.32
N ALA A 102 1.32 6.54 21.61
CA ALA A 102 2.25 5.66 20.90
C ALA A 102 3.43 5.18 21.77
N ARG A 103 3.62 5.79 22.94
CA ARG A 103 4.73 5.43 23.83
C ARG A 103 4.65 3.97 24.28
N GLY A 104 5.71 3.21 23.99
CA GLY A 104 5.80 1.79 24.35
C GLY A 104 4.91 0.86 23.55
N LYS A 105 4.21 1.36 22.55
CA LYS A 105 3.43 0.54 21.62
C LYS A 105 4.22 0.22 20.35
N LYS A 106 3.95 -0.93 19.79
CA LYS A 106 4.38 -1.30 18.44
C LYS A 106 3.48 -0.62 17.42
N ILE A 107 4.06 -0.14 16.33
CA ILE A 107 3.35 0.51 15.22
C ILE A 107 3.53 -0.37 14.00
N PHE A 108 2.45 -0.93 13.47
CA PHE A 108 2.47 -1.76 12.27
C PHE A 108 1.96 -0.94 11.10
N VAL A 109 2.74 -0.90 10.02
CA VAL A 109 2.55 0.04 8.90
C VAL A 109 2.45 -0.69 7.58
N ASP A 110 1.30 -0.59 6.90
CA ASP A 110 1.18 -0.92 5.47
C ASP A 110 1.69 0.29 4.68
N THR A 111 2.88 0.19 4.09
CA THR A 111 3.62 1.36 3.63
C THR A 111 3.87 1.38 2.12
N ASN A 112 3.87 2.60 1.56
CA ASN A 112 4.34 2.90 0.21
C ASN A 112 5.79 3.45 0.19
N ILE A 113 6.44 3.55 1.34
CA ILE A 113 7.84 3.99 1.45
C ILE A 113 8.72 3.04 0.63
N CYS A 114 9.60 3.61 -0.20
CA CYS A 114 10.45 2.83 -1.07
C CYS A 114 11.51 2.01 -0.31
N VAL A 115 11.97 0.92 -0.93
CA VAL A 115 12.95 -0.01 -0.35
C VAL A 115 14.21 0.71 0.14
N GLU A 116 14.71 1.66 -0.66
CA GLU A 116 15.92 2.43 -0.31
C GLU A 116 15.71 3.24 0.98
N THR A 117 14.58 3.90 1.11
CA THR A 117 14.26 4.66 2.32
C THR A 117 14.03 3.76 3.52
N LEU A 118 13.35 2.62 3.35
CA LEU A 118 13.17 1.62 4.41
C LEU A 118 14.52 1.14 4.98
N HIS A 119 15.51 0.90 4.13
CA HIS A 119 16.87 0.56 4.58
C HIS A 119 17.57 1.66 5.39
N ARG A 120 17.16 2.93 5.22
CA ARG A 120 17.73 4.06 5.96
C ARG A 120 17.06 4.33 7.30
N ILE A 121 15.77 4.00 7.42
CA ILE A 121 14.95 4.35 8.59
C ILE A 121 14.64 3.18 9.51
N SER A 122 14.94 1.94 9.09
CA SER A 122 14.56 0.74 9.81
C SER A 122 15.58 -0.36 9.68
N ASP A 123 15.61 -1.27 10.64
CA ASP A 123 16.38 -2.50 10.56
C ASP A 123 15.68 -3.55 9.70
N ALA A 124 16.46 -4.46 9.10
CA ALA A 124 15.93 -5.51 8.25
C ALA A 124 14.94 -6.45 8.97
N GLY A 125 15.07 -6.60 10.29
CA GLY A 125 14.14 -7.37 11.12
C GLY A 125 12.78 -6.67 11.35
N HIS A 126 12.67 -5.38 11.04
CA HIS A 126 11.44 -4.61 11.18
C HIS A 126 10.74 -4.35 9.83
N VAL A 127 11.21 -4.96 8.74
CA VAL A 127 10.60 -4.82 7.42
C VAL A 127 10.26 -6.20 6.87
N LEU A 128 9.00 -6.34 6.49
CA LEU A 128 8.45 -7.53 5.84
C LEU A 128 7.96 -7.19 4.45
N VAL A 129 8.37 -7.95 3.45
CA VAL A 129 7.83 -7.89 2.10
C VAL A 129 6.78 -8.99 1.92
N MET A 130 5.57 -8.62 1.54
CA MET A 130 4.52 -9.59 1.20
C MET A 130 4.26 -9.58 -0.30
N LEU A 131 4.41 -10.74 -0.94
CA LEU A 131 4.27 -10.88 -2.38
C LEU A 131 3.09 -11.79 -2.75
N SER A 132 2.32 -11.36 -3.73
CA SER A 132 1.33 -12.17 -4.45
C SER A 132 1.74 -12.26 -5.90
N ASP A 133 1.41 -13.36 -6.54
CA ASP A 133 1.59 -13.53 -7.98
C ASP A 133 0.95 -12.35 -8.74
N PRO A 134 1.70 -11.65 -9.60
CA PRO A 134 1.18 -10.53 -10.37
C PRO A 134 -0.08 -10.87 -11.18
N GLU A 135 -0.14 -12.05 -11.81
CA GLU A 135 -1.30 -12.47 -12.60
C GLU A 135 -2.55 -12.65 -11.73
N ILE A 136 -2.39 -13.19 -10.52
CA ILE A 136 -3.49 -13.30 -9.55
C ILE A 136 -3.93 -11.92 -9.11
N SER A 137 -2.99 -11.02 -8.82
CA SER A 137 -3.27 -9.65 -8.40
C SER A 137 -4.09 -8.89 -9.45
N ILE A 138 -3.72 -9.01 -10.73
CA ILE A 138 -4.43 -8.37 -11.86
C ILE A 138 -5.82 -8.97 -12.03
N ARG A 139 -5.92 -10.29 -12.10
CA ARG A 139 -7.18 -10.98 -12.35
C ARG A 139 -8.22 -10.76 -11.25
N ARG A 140 -7.78 -10.69 -9.98
CA ARG A 140 -8.65 -10.56 -8.80
C ARG A 140 -8.73 -9.15 -8.24
N PHE A 141 -8.30 -8.15 -8.99
CA PHE A 141 -8.27 -6.77 -8.50
C PHE A 141 -9.65 -6.29 -8.04
N PHE A 142 -10.69 -6.57 -8.83
CA PHE A 142 -12.07 -6.18 -8.55
C PHE A 142 -12.88 -7.22 -7.75
N ASP A 143 -12.31 -8.37 -7.42
CA ASP A 143 -12.99 -9.37 -6.56
C ASP A 143 -13.05 -8.96 -5.08
N ARG A 144 -12.37 -7.87 -4.73
CA ARG A 144 -12.32 -7.39 -3.35
C ARG A 144 -13.60 -6.66 -2.98
N PRO A 145 -14.15 -6.87 -1.78
CA PRO A 145 -15.22 -6.05 -1.23
C PRO A 145 -14.71 -4.67 -0.75
N ASP A 146 -13.71 -4.13 -1.43
CA ASP A 146 -13.10 -2.83 -1.17
C ASP A 146 -13.95 -1.74 -1.84
N PRO A 147 -14.48 -0.76 -1.07
CA PRO A 147 -15.40 0.24 -1.60
C PRO A 147 -14.82 1.05 -2.77
N GLU A 148 -13.54 1.40 -2.70
CA GLU A 148 -12.85 2.17 -3.74
C GLU A 148 -12.74 1.35 -5.03
N LYS A 149 -12.29 0.10 -4.95
CA LYS A 149 -12.16 -0.79 -6.12
C LYS A 149 -13.53 -1.07 -6.76
N GLN A 150 -14.56 -1.26 -5.93
CA GLN A 150 -15.93 -1.45 -6.40
C GLN A 150 -16.52 -0.17 -7.01
N PHE A 151 -16.14 1.01 -6.51
CA PHE A 151 -16.51 2.28 -7.09
C PHE A 151 -15.90 2.45 -8.48
N LEU A 152 -14.59 2.23 -8.64
CA LEU A 152 -13.91 2.30 -9.95
C LEU A 152 -14.50 1.30 -10.96
N TYR A 153 -14.80 0.08 -10.50
CA TYR A 153 -15.43 -0.94 -11.36
C TYR A 153 -16.79 -0.48 -11.88
N ARG A 154 -17.65 0.09 -11.01
CA ARG A 154 -18.95 0.63 -11.44
C ARG A 154 -18.82 1.76 -12.46
N LEU A 155 -17.88 2.69 -12.22
CA LEU A 155 -17.64 3.78 -13.19
C LEU A 155 -17.23 3.25 -14.56
N MET A 156 -16.40 2.21 -14.64
CA MET A 156 -16.04 1.60 -15.92
C MET A 156 -17.25 0.96 -16.62
N LEU A 157 -18.21 0.40 -15.86
CA LEU A 157 -19.44 -0.15 -16.40
C LEU A 157 -20.41 0.92 -16.91
N GLU A 158 -20.28 2.18 -16.47
CA GLU A 158 -21.06 3.33 -16.91
C GLU A 158 -20.49 4.00 -18.17
N GLU A 159 -19.27 3.61 -18.62
CA GLU A 159 -18.68 4.14 -19.84
C GLU A 159 -19.47 3.73 -21.10
N PRO A 160 -19.44 4.55 -22.16
CA PRO A 160 -20.10 4.21 -23.43
C PRO A 160 -19.65 2.87 -24.04
N ASP A 161 -18.39 2.48 -23.78
CA ASP A 161 -17.83 1.15 -24.09
C ASP A 161 -17.20 0.57 -22.82
N PRO A 162 -17.99 -0.13 -21.99
CA PRO A 162 -17.51 -0.72 -20.74
C PRO A 162 -16.37 -1.73 -20.95
N GLN A 163 -16.41 -2.48 -22.05
CA GLN A 163 -15.37 -3.48 -22.32
C GLN A 163 -14.03 -2.80 -22.60
N ALA A 164 -14.03 -1.75 -23.43
CA ALA A 164 -12.82 -0.98 -23.70
C ALA A 164 -12.24 -0.33 -22.41
N ALA A 165 -13.10 0.18 -21.52
CA ALA A 165 -12.68 0.75 -20.25
C ALA A 165 -12.04 -0.32 -19.33
N LEU A 166 -12.66 -1.51 -19.23
CA LEU A 166 -12.11 -2.63 -18.45
C LEU A 166 -10.79 -3.14 -19.02
N ASP A 167 -10.67 -3.23 -20.36
CA ASP A 167 -9.43 -3.68 -21.00
C ASP A 167 -8.29 -2.66 -20.82
N ASN A 168 -8.59 -1.36 -20.93
CA ASN A 168 -7.65 -0.29 -20.61
C ASN A 168 -7.16 -0.39 -19.16
N TYR A 169 -8.08 -0.59 -18.22
CA TYR A 169 -7.70 -0.69 -16.80
C TYR A 169 -6.92 -1.98 -16.50
N ARG A 170 -7.22 -3.08 -17.18
CA ARG A 170 -6.41 -4.32 -17.09
C ARG A 170 -4.98 -4.10 -17.60
N GLU A 171 -4.80 -3.36 -18.69
CA GLU A 171 -3.46 -2.98 -19.19
C GLU A 171 -2.73 -2.11 -18.16
N ILE A 172 -3.40 -1.15 -17.52
CA ILE A 172 -2.86 -0.35 -16.42
C ILE A 172 -2.36 -1.28 -15.30
N LEU A 173 -3.19 -2.19 -14.83
CA LEU A 173 -2.82 -3.15 -13.77
C LEU A 173 -1.63 -4.02 -14.17
N THR A 174 -1.56 -4.46 -15.42
CA THR A 174 -0.44 -5.24 -15.95
C THR A 174 0.88 -4.48 -15.85
N ARG A 175 0.87 -3.20 -16.15
CA ARG A 175 2.08 -2.35 -16.04
C ARG A 175 2.43 -2.00 -14.60
N VAL A 176 1.43 -1.78 -13.76
CA VAL A 176 1.64 -1.49 -12.31
C VAL A 176 2.15 -2.72 -11.57
N CYS A 177 1.59 -3.88 -11.86
CA CYS A 177 2.02 -5.17 -11.28
C CYS A 177 3.11 -5.84 -12.14
N SER A 178 4.03 -5.04 -12.68
CA SER A 178 5.05 -5.57 -13.59
C SER A 178 6.02 -6.52 -12.89
N LYS A 179 6.65 -7.37 -13.70
CA LYS A 179 7.69 -8.28 -13.22
C LYS A 179 8.88 -7.52 -12.62
N GLU A 180 9.21 -6.36 -13.18
CA GLU A 180 10.30 -5.50 -12.68
C GLU A 180 10.02 -5.03 -11.25
N SER A 181 8.81 -4.53 -10.98
CA SER A 181 8.39 -4.11 -9.64
C SER A 181 8.36 -5.28 -8.65
N TYR A 182 7.93 -6.46 -9.10
CA TYR A 182 7.96 -7.68 -8.30
C TYR A 182 9.39 -8.10 -7.97
N ASP A 183 10.27 -8.14 -8.99
CA ASP A 183 11.68 -8.53 -8.83
C ASP A 183 12.47 -7.54 -7.96
N GLU A 184 12.14 -6.24 -7.99
CA GLU A 184 12.70 -5.21 -7.09
C GLU A 184 12.41 -5.55 -5.63
N LEU A 185 11.16 -5.81 -5.31
CA LEU A 185 10.73 -6.21 -3.96
C LEU A 185 11.36 -7.53 -3.52
N LEU A 186 11.41 -8.52 -4.41
CA LEU A 186 12.03 -9.81 -4.14
C LEU A 186 13.53 -9.70 -3.84
N ARG A 187 14.23 -8.76 -4.50
CA ARG A 187 15.66 -8.51 -4.30
C ARG A 187 15.95 -7.41 -3.28
N SER A 188 14.95 -6.94 -2.58
CA SER A 188 15.08 -5.85 -1.61
C SER A 188 16.04 -6.14 -0.45
N GLY A 189 16.40 -7.40 -0.20
CA GLY A 189 17.20 -7.83 0.96
C GLY A 189 16.40 -8.02 2.24
N PHE A 190 15.12 -7.66 2.25
CA PHE A 190 14.21 -7.93 3.37
C PHE A 190 13.66 -9.36 3.32
N ARG A 191 13.12 -9.81 4.46
CA ARG A 191 12.43 -11.11 4.54
C ARG A 191 11.11 -11.06 3.76
N VAL A 192 10.79 -12.17 3.07
CA VAL A 192 9.63 -12.24 2.17
C VAL A 192 8.66 -13.32 2.63
N ILE A 193 7.38 -12.98 2.64
CA ILE A 193 6.27 -13.94 2.73
C ILE A 193 5.53 -13.95 1.39
N PHE A 194 5.48 -15.10 0.75
CA PHE A 194 4.65 -15.30 -0.43
C PHE A 194 3.22 -15.61 0.00
N ARG A 195 2.25 -15.00 -0.68
CA ARG A 195 0.85 -15.36 -0.50
C ARG A 195 0.64 -16.81 -0.91
N ASP A 196 0.02 -17.56 -0.01
CA ASP A 196 -0.34 -18.95 -0.19
C ASP A 196 -1.82 -19.12 0.18
N GLU A 197 -2.65 -19.59 -0.76
CA GLU A 197 -4.08 -19.79 -0.53
C GLU A 197 -4.38 -20.97 0.43
N GLY A 198 -3.42 -21.88 0.61
CA GLY A 198 -3.52 -22.97 1.59
C GLY A 198 -3.15 -22.57 3.01
N ARG A 199 -2.55 -21.38 3.20
CA ARG A 199 -2.12 -20.88 4.51
C ARG A 199 -3.22 -20.03 5.14
N THR A 200 -3.54 -20.26 6.40
CA THR A 200 -4.46 -19.44 7.17
C THR A 200 -3.86 -18.07 7.52
N GLN A 201 -4.73 -17.14 7.93
CA GLN A 201 -4.28 -15.83 8.41
C GLN A 201 -3.44 -15.98 9.69
N GLU A 202 -3.82 -16.85 10.60
CA GLU A 202 -3.11 -17.13 11.85
C GLU A 202 -1.69 -17.66 11.59
N GLU A 203 -1.54 -18.60 10.66
CA GLU A 203 -0.23 -19.13 10.27
C GLU A 203 0.64 -18.02 9.63
N THR A 204 0.04 -17.12 8.86
CA THR A 204 0.76 -15.99 8.27
C THR A 204 1.19 -14.97 9.33
N VAL A 205 0.34 -14.74 10.37
CA VAL A 205 0.69 -13.89 11.52
C VAL A 205 1.91 -14.47 12.24
N LEU A 206 1.91 -15.78 12.53
CA LEU A 206 3.04 -16.44 13.20
C LEU A 206 4.37 -16.28 12.42
N LEU A 207 4.32 -16.43 11.08
CA LEU A 207 5.50 -16.18 10.24
C LEU A 207 5.96 -14.71 10.28
N ALA A 208 5.03 -13.77 10.30
CA ALA A 208 5.36 -12.36 10.40
C ALA A 208 5.98 -12.03 11.78
N GLU A 209 5.46 -12.61 12.86
CA GLU A 209 6.01 -12.48 14.22
C GLU A 209 7.44 -13.04 14.30
N GLU A 210 7.68 -14.22 13.72
CA GLU A 210 9.03 -14.80 13.65
C GLU A 210 10.01 -13.87 12.92
N ILE A 211 9.57 -13.27 11.80
CA ILE A 211 10.39 -12.32 11.03
C ILE A 211 10.69 -11.06 11.84
N PHE A 212 9.69 -10.55 12.54
CA PHE A 212 9.82 -9.33 13.36
C PHE A 212 10.43 -9.56 14.75
N GLY A 213 10.68 -10.82 15.13
CA GLY A 213 11.17 -11.15 16.48
C GLY A 213 10.17 -10.78 17.58
N LEU A 214 8.89 -10.96 17.30
CA LEU A 214 7.80 -10.71 18.23
C LEU A 214 7.42 -12.01 18.92
N ASP A 215 7.51 -12.02 20.27
CA ASP A 215 7.07 -13.13 21.14
C ASP A 215 5.60 -12.98 21.52
#